data_6104f246fa4394a26bd849998964b6ec
#
_entry.id   6104f246fa4394a26bd849998964b6ec
#
_cell.length_a   1.000
_cell.length_b   1.000
_cell.length_c   1.000
_cell.angle_alpha   90.00
_cell.angle_beta   90.00
_cell.angle_gamma   90.00
#
_symmetry.space_group_name_H-M   'P 1'
#
loop_
_entity.id
_entity.type
_entity.pdbx_description
1 polymer ?
#
loop_
_entity_poly.entity_id
_entity_poly.type
_entity_poly.pdbx_seq_one_letter_code
_entity_poly.pdbx_strand_id
1 'polypeptide(L)'
;MSLLALGFLLGILQPSSGQFPRACASSESLLRKECCPLWAGDGSPCGELSSRGSCQEILLSRAPLGPQFPFTGVDDREDWPAVFYNRTCQCSSNFMGFNCGECRFGFSGPNCAERRMLMRRSIFQLSSREKNKFLAYLNLAKHTPSQDYVIASGTYAQMNNGSTPMFRNINIYDLFVWMHYYVSHDTLLGGSSIWRNIDFAHEAPGFLPWHRLFLLLWEHEIQKITGDENFTIPYWDWRDAEGCDVCTDELMGGRHPTNPQLLSPASFFSSWQVICSLSEEYNSRQALCNATNEGPILRNPGNHDKTRTPRLPSSAEVEFCLTLTQYESGSMDKLANFSFRNTLEGFANPQTGIANMSQSSLHNALHIYMNGSMSQVQGSANDPIFILHHAFVDSIFERWLRRHRPLRDVYPAANAPIGHNREYYMVPFIPLYRNGEFFTPSRELGYDYEYLAEPDVDSFQDFLMPYLEQVRQIWQWLVGAAVVGGIITALITGLIVLGCRKKRLGNTAETQPLLMESEDDHNVSYQSSL
;
A
#
# COMPACT_ATOMS: atom_id res chain seq x y z
N MET A 1 18.41 52.93 43.56
CA MET A 1 19.05 52.79 42.25
C MET A 1 19.07 51.30 41.97
N SER A 2 18.04 50.79 41.28
CA SER A 2 17.91 49.36 40.88
C SER A 2 18.14 49.26 39.38
N LEU A 3 19.21 48.61 39.01
CA LEU A 3 19.47 48.22 37.62
C LEU A 3 18.61 47.02 37.23
N LEU A 4 17.64 47.26 36.37
CA LEU A 4 16.90 46.23 35.65
C LEU A 4 17.82 45.64 34.57
N ALA A 5 18.23 44.40 34.75
CA ALA A 5 18.87 43.62 33.71
C ALA A 5 17.79 43.10 32.73
N LEU A 6 17.71 43.71 31.55
CA LEU A 6 16.94 43.20 30.42
C LEU A 6 17.71 42.00 29.84
N GLY A 7 17.29 40.80 30.18
CA GLY A 7 17.71 39.58 29.51
C GLY A 7 17.07 39.50 28.12
N PHE A 8 17.84 39.80 27.09
CA PHE A 8 17.48 39.45 25.71
C PHE A 8 17.52 37.92 25.59
N LEU A 9 16.37 37.28 25.62
CA LEU A 9 16.18 35.93 25.07
C LEU A 9 16.31 36.03 23.56
N LEU A 10 17.53 35.83 23.07
CA LEU A 10 17.76 35.45 21.68
C LEU A 10 17.15 34.06 21.49
N GLY A 11 15.89 34.03 21.08
CA GLY A 11 15.29 32.84 20.50
C GLY A 11 16.11 32.47 19.27
N ILE A 12 16.89 31.43 19.39
CA ILE A 12 17.55 30.80 18.26
C ILE A 12 16.40 30.26 17.38
N LEU A 13 16.03 31.03 16.36
CA LEU A 13 15.22 30.57 15.27
C LEU A 13 16.01 29.45 14.58
N GLN A 14 15.75 28.23 14.95
CA GLN A 14 16.25 27.09 14.18
C GLN A 14 15.61 27.14 12.79
N PRO A 15 16.40 27.19 11.71
CA PRO A 15 15.85 27.11 10.37
C PRO A 15 15.34 25.69 10.14
N SER A 16 14.11 25.60 9.81
CA SER A 16 13.37 24.38 9.62
C SER A 16 12.97 24.23 8.15
N SER A 17 12.91 23.05 7.67
CA SER A 17 13.16 22.65 6.30
C SER A 17 11.98 21.92 5.63
N GLY A 18 11.76 22.01 4.37
CA GLY A 18 10.73 21.65 3.42
C GLY A 18 10.94 20.38 2.59
N GLN A 19 10.07 19.96 1.60
CA GLN A 19 10.27 18.80 0.71
C GLN A 19 11.58 18.92 -0.08
N PHE A 20 11.88 20.09 -0.52
CA PHE A 20 13.28 20.49 -0.56
C PHE A 20 13.67 20.88 0.86
N PRO A 21 14.62 20.23 1.50
CA PRO A 21 15.03 20.65 2.82
C PRO A 21 15.32 22.15 2.83
N ARG A 22 14.65 22.91 3.70
CA ARG A 22 14.80 24.37 3.78
C ARG A 22 16.27 24.77 3.89
N ALA A 23 17.05 23.95 4.60
CA ALA A 23 18.50 24.11 4.70
C ALA A 23 19.22 23.98 3.34
N CYS A 24 18.59 23.33 2.37
CA CYS A 24 19.16 23.12 1.03
C CYS A 24 18.52 24.02 -0.04
N ALA A 25 17.52 24.82 0.31
CA ALA A 25 16.79 25.69 -0.60
C ALA A 25 17.44 27.08 -0.75
N SER A 26 18.75 27.20 -0.55
CA SER A 26 19.51 28.43 -0.71
C SER A 26 20.20 28.49 -2.08
N SER A 27 20.52 29.70 -2.56
CA SER A 27 21.32 29.88 -3.78
C SER A 27 22.65 29.13 -3.70
N GLU A 28 23.30 29.12 -2.54
CA GLU A 28 24.57 28.45 -2.34
C GLU A 28 24.43 26.93 -2.51
N SER A 29 23.43 26.32 -1.86
CA SER A 29 23.18 24.87 -1.97
C SER A 29 22.86 24.44 -3.40
N LEU A 30 22.05 25.24 -4.13
CA LEU A 30 21.72 24.98 -5.53
C LEU A 30 22.93 25.12 -6.46
N LEU A 31 23.75 26.16 -6.28
CA LEU A 31 24.97 26.37 -7.06
C LEU A 31 26.02 25.28 -6.83
N ARG A 32 26.16 24.84 -5.56
CA ARG A 32 27.05 23.73 -5.18
C ARG A 32 26.45 22.36 -5.54
N LYS A 33 25.17 22.31 -5.85
CA LYS A 33 24.42 21.07 -6.00
C LYS A 33 24.60 20.13 -4.81
N GLU A 34 24.54 20.67 -3.59
CA GLU A 34 24.78 19.93 -2.36
C GLU A 34 23.66 20.17 -1.33
N CYS A 35 23.13 19.07 -0.80
CA CYS A 35 22.16 19.07 0.29
C CYS A 35 22.66 18.18 1.44
N CYS A 36 23.60 18.72 2.24
CA CYS A 36 24.20 18.04 3.38
C CYS A 36 24.08 18.92 4.64
N PRO A 37 22.87 19.10 5.19
CA PRO A 37 22.65 19.96 6.34
C PRO A 37 23.33 19.44 7.61
N LEU A 38 23.64 20.37 8.53
CA LEU A 38 24.17 20.03 9.83
C LEU A 38 23.09 19.32 10.68
N TRP A 39 23.52 18.29 11.40
CA TRP A 39 22.70 17.74 12.46
C TRP A 39 22.94 18.50 13.77
N ALA A 40 21.88 19.01 14.39
CA ALA A 40 21.99 19.87 15.58
C ALA A 40 22.61 19.17 16.79
N GLY A 41 22.58 17.82 16.84
CA GLY A 41 23.10 17.06 17.98
C GLY A 41 24.62 17.06 18.12
N ASP A 42 25.38 17.22 17.00
CA ASP A 42 26.84 17.27 17.04
C ASP A 42 27.45 18.40 16.19
N GLY A 43 26.60 19.14 15.46
CA GLY A 43 27.01 20.26 14.62
C GLY A 43 27.75 19.88 13.34
N SER A 44 27.83 18.61 12.99
CA SER A 44 28.48 18.13 11.75
C SER A 44 27.46 17.92 10.61
N PRO A 45 27.89 18.00 9.33
CA PRO A 45 27.05 17.62 8.22
C PRO A 45 26.58 16.16 8.36
N CYS A 46 25.27 15.93 8.20
CA CYS A 46 24.68 14.59 8.28
C CYS A 46 24.94 13.84 9.61
N GLY A 47 25.37 14.51 10.69
CA GLY A 47 25.74 13.86 11.94
C GLY A 47 26.97 12.95 11.83
N GLU A 48 27.95 13.31 11.00
CA GLU A 48 29.11 12.48 10.69
C GLU A 48 29.97 12.18 11.94
N LEU A 49 30.14 13.17 12.84
CA LEU A 49 30.89 12.98 14.09
C LEU A 49 30.23 11.93 14.99
N SER A 50 28.92 11.79 14.94
CA SER A 50 28.15 10.79 15.68
C SER A 50 27.87 9.50 14.85
N SER A 51 28.51 9.35 13.71
CA SER A 51 28.37 8.19 12.81
C SER A 51 26.92 7.97 12.33
N ARG A 52 26.11 9.03 12.25
CA ARG A 52 24.72 8.95 11.78
C ARG A 52 24.61 8.86 10.27
N GLY A 53 25.52 9.47 9.55
CA GLY A 53 25.61 9.45 8.08
C GLY A 53 26.77 10.29 7.59
N SER A 54 26.86 10.46 6.30
CA SER A 54 27.89 11.31 5.65
C SER A 54 27.36 11.94 4.36
N CYS A 55 27.98 13.04 3.97
CA CYS A 55 27.67 13.73 2.71
C CYS A 55 28.32 12.99 1.54
N GLN A 56 27.51 12.34 0.70
CA GLN A 56 28.01 11.48 -0.39
C GLN A 56 27.43 11.88 -1.75
N GLU A 57 28.13 11.50 -2.81
CA GLU A 57 27.65 11.62 -4.17
C GLU A 57 26.45 10.73 -4.41
N ILE A 58 25.49 11.23 -5.20
CA ILE A 58 24.28 10.51 -5.58
C ILE A 58 24.58 9.66 -6.79
N LEU A 59 24.39 8.35 -6.65
CA LEU A 59 24.57 7.40 -7.73
C LEU A 59 23.22 7.10 -8.40
N LEU A 60 22.99 7.69 -9.57
CA LEU A 60 21.80 7.42 -10.37
C LEU A 60 21.85 6.04 -11.00
N SER A 61 20.74 5.36 -11.04
CA SER A 61 20.58 4.11 -11.77
C SER A 61 20.69 4.37 -13.28
N ARG A 62 21.42 3.49 -13.98
CA ARG A 62 21.54 3.47 -15.45
C ARG A 62 20.74 2.32 -16.06
N ALA A 63 19.81 1.73 -15.32
CA ALA A 63 18.96 0.66 -15.81
C ALA A 63 18.16 1.12 -17.03
N PRO A 64 18.03 0.28 -18.07
CA PRO A 64 17.25 0.62 -19.26
C PRO A 64 15.81 0.98 -18.91
N LEU A 65 15.26 1.97 -19.61
CA LEU A 65 13.85 2.39 -19.51
C LEU A 65 13.01 1.68 -20.56
N GLY A 66 11.71 1.56 -20.28
CA GLY A 66 10.73 1.13 -21.26
C GLY A 66 10.57 2.13 -22.40
N PRO A 67 10.20 1.66 -23.60
CA PRO A 67 10.16 2.51 -24.79
C PRO A 67 9.04 3.55 -24.79
N GLN A 68 8.02 3.39 -23.96
CA GLN A 68 6.82 4.22 -23.96
C GLN A 68 7.03 5.62 -23.37
N PHE A 69 8.09 5.83 -22.59
CA PHE A 69 8.40 7.12 -21.97
C PHE A 69 9.90 7.40 -22.11
N PRO A 70 10.32 7.95 -23.24
CA PRO A 70 11.73 8.27 -23.48
C PRO A 70 12.17 9.41 -22.55
N PHE A 71 13.44 9.36 -22.14
CA PHE A 71 14.07 10.45 -21.43
C PHE A 71 14.09 11.71 -22.31
N THR A 72 13.55 12.82 -21.77
CA THR A 72 13.43 14.08 -22.51
C THR A 72 14.57 15.07 -22.21
N GLY A 73 15.18 14.97 -21.02
CA GLY A 73 16.21 15.87 -20.52
C GLY A 73 15.70 17.26 -20.10
N VAL A 74 14.39 17.44 -20.01
CA VAL A 74 13.75 18.73 -19.67
C VAL A 74 12.95 18.67 -18.38
N ASP A 75 12.50 17.50 -17.98
CA ASP A 75 11.71 17.34 -16.76
C ASP A 75 12.64 17.11 -15.55
N ASP A 76 12.52 17.98 -14.54
CA ASP A 76 13.33 17.92 -13.31
C ASP A 76 13.20 16.59 -12.55
N ARG A 77 12.15 15.81 -12.83
CA ARG A 77 11.89 14.51 -12.19
C ARG A 77 12.68 13.37 -12.83
N GLU A 78 13.09 13.49 -14.08
CA GLU A 78 13.73 12.42 -14.85
C GLU A 78 15.06 11.95 -14.25
N ASP A 79 15.90 12.91 -13.83
CA ASP A 79 17.18 12.66 -13.16
C ASP A 79 17.13 13.04 -11.66
N TRP A 80 15.98 12.83 -11.02
CA TRP A 80 15.81 13.13 -9.59
C TRP A 80 16.85 12.39 -8.74
N PRO A 81 17.49 13.05 -7.78
CA PRO A 81 17.45 14.49 -7.50
C PRO A 81 18.62 15.26 -8.13
N ALA A 82 19.39 14.66 -9.07
CA ALA A 82 20.65 15.18 -9.57
C ALA A 82 20.48 16.49 -10.38
N VAL A 83 19.26 16.84 -10.80
CA VAL A 83 18.97 18.16 -11.32
C VAL A 83 19.28 19.23 -10.28
N PHE A 84 18.88 19.02 -9.03
CA PHE A 84 19.09 19.97 -7.93
C PHE A 84 20.36 19.70 -7.13
N TYR A 85 20.66 18.43 -6.84
CA TYR A 85 21.76 18.06 -5.94
C TYR A 85 22.53 16.84 -6.47
N ASN A 86 23.85 16.97 -6.52
CA ASN A 86 24.75 15.85 -6.81
C ASN A 86 25.21 15.13 -5.54
N ARG A 87 25.08 15.79 -4.37
CA ARG A 87 25.49 15.25 -3.07
C ARG A 87 24.38 15.48 -2.04
N THR A 88 24.09 14.44 -1.26
CA THR A 88 23.12 14.50 -0.15
C THR A 88 23.62 13.69 1.03
N CYS A 89 22.98 13.88 2.18
CA CYS A 89 23.19 13.00 3.32
C CYS A 89 22.74 11.58 3.00
N GLN A 90 23.64 10.63 3.14
CA GLN A 90 23.34 9.21 3.15
C GLN A 90 23.49 8.70 4.56
N CYS A 91 22.38 8.26 5.15
CA CYS A 91 22.31 7.90 6.54
C CYS A 91 22.76 6.46 6.78
N SER A 92 23.43 6.23 7.91
CA SER A 92 23.95 4.94 8.34
C SER A 92 22.98 4.24 9.29
N SER A 93 23.06 2.92 9.36
CA SER A 93 22.30 2.12 10.34
C SER A 93 20.80 2.39 10.33
N ASN A 94 20.23 2.73 11.48
CA ASN A 94 18.81 2.98 11.67
C ASN A 94 18.46 4.47 11.69
N PHE A 95 19.31 5.33 11.12
CA PHE A 95 19.04 6.75 11.00
C PHE A 95 18.41 7.10 9.65
N MET A 96 17.61 8.15 9.62
CA MET A 96 17.01 8.73 8.42
C MET A 96 16.84 10.25 8.58
N GLY A 97 16.15 10.86 7.62
CA GLY A 97 15.96 12.30 7.56
C GLY A 97 17.02 12.97 6.70
N PHE A 98 16.75 14.19 6.24
CA PHE A 98 17.63 14.95 5.33
C PHE A 98 19.01 15.30 5.93
N ASN A 99 19.15 15.21 7.25
CA ASN A 99 20.40 15.41 8.00
C ASN A 99 20.75 14.22 8.89
N CYS A 100 20.12 13.06 8.69
CA CYS A 100 20.25 11.84 9.49
C CYS A 100 19.92 12.04 10.99
N GLY A 101 19.07 13.01 11.29
CA GLY A 101 18.65 13.34 12.66
C GLY A 101 17.53 12.49 13.23
N GLU A 102 16.87 11.70 12.42
CA GLU A 102 15.66 10.96 12.76
C GLU A 102 15.90 9.44 12.76
N CYS A 103 15.01 8.69 13.40
CA CYS A 103 15.07 7.24 13.37
C CYS A 103 14.36 6.67 12.14
N ARG A 104 14.99 5.69 11.50
CA ARG A 104 14.38 4.95 10.39
C ARG A 104 13.06 4.31 10.83
N PHE A 105 12.14 4.13 9.91
CA PHE A 105 10.86 3.47 10.16
C PHE A 105 11.04 2.16 10.92
N GLY A 106 10.22 1.94 11.96
CA GLY A 106 10.31 0.78 12.83
C GLY A 106 11.38 0.84 13.92
N PHE A 107 12.04 2.00 14.09
CA PHE A 107 13.01 2.24 15.14
C PHE A 107 12.66 3.46 15.97
N SER A 108 13.13 3.49 17.21
CA SER A 108 12.90 4.56 18.18
C SER A 108 14.07 4.69 19.17
N GLY A 109 13.95 5.65 20.07
CA GLY A 109 14.94 5.95 21.09
C GLY A 109 16.09 6.86 20.59
N PRO A 110 16.93 7.37 21.50
CA PRO A 110 17.94 8.40 21.19
C PRO A 110 18.96 7.97 20.12
N ASN A 111 19.28 6.69 20.08
CA ASN A 111 20.23 6.09 19.16
C ASN A 111 19.56 5.21 18.09
N CYS A 112 18.24 5.29 17.96
CA CYS A 112 17.46 4.48 17.00
C CYS A 112 17.74 2.97 17.11
N ALA A 113 17.96 2.47 18.32
CA ALA A 113 18.31 1.07 18.58
C ALA A 113 17.12 0.20 18.97
N GLU A 114 16.02 0.83 19.38
CA GLU A 114 14.83 0.13 19.87
C GLU A 114 13.88 -0.15 18.70
N ARG A 115 13.44 -1.41 18.58
CA ARG A 115 12.41 -1.78 17.61
C ARG A 115 11.05 -1.30 18.07
N ARG A 116 10.30 -0.71 17.16
CA ARG A 116 8.93 -0.25 17.39
C ARG A 116 8.00 -0.87 16.35
N MET A 117 6.83 -1.32 16.80
CA MET A 117 5.78 -1.83 15.93
C MET A 117 4.50 -1.06 16.19
N LEU A 118 3.95 -0.43 15.16
CA LEU A 118 2.70 0.31 15.21
C LEU A 118 1.59 -0.48 14.54
N MET A 119 0.33 -0.29 15.00
CA MET A 119 -0.82 -1.03 14.49
C MET A 119 -1.83 -0.09 13.85
N ARG A 120 -2.03 -0.20 12.54
CA ARG A 120 -3.08 0.51 11.80
C ARG A 120 -4.41 -0.22 11.96
N ARG A 121 -5.45 0.52 12.34
CA ARG A 121 -6.80 -0.03 12.61
C ARG A 121 -7.83 0.56 11.66
N SER A 122 -8.95 -0.15 11.48
CA SER A 122 -10.08 0.41 10.76
C SER A 122 -10.59 1.67 11.46
N ILE A 123 -10.95 2.69 10.68
CA ILE A 123 -11.54 3.94 11.21
C ILE A 123 -12.81 3.67 12.04
N PHE A 124 -13.53 2.59 11.74
CA PHE A 124 -14.75 2.20 12.45
C PHE A 124 -14.46 1.51 13.79
N GLN A 125 -13.28 0.91 13.97
CA GLN A 125 -12.85 0.29 15.22
C GLN A 125 -12.29 1.30 16.24
N LEU A 126 -12.02 2.54 15.79
CA LEU A 126 -11.57 3.59 16.69
C LEU A 126 -12.72 4.06 17.61
N SER A 127 -12.41 4.28 18.88
CA SER A 127 -13.31 4.96 19.80
C SER A 127 -13.59 6.39 19.36
N SER A 128 -14.68 6.99 19.83
CA SER A 128 -14.99 8.40 19.53
C SER A 128 -13.85 9.35 19.92
N ARG A 129 -13.12 9.06 21.00
CA ARG A 129 -11.97 9.85 21.42
C ARG A 129 -10.81 9.75 20.42
N GLU A 130 -10.54 8.56 19.90
CA GLU A 130 -9.47 8.34 18.91
C GLU A 130 -9.84 8.96 17.56
N LYS A 131 -11.11 8.85 17.13
CA LYS A 131 -11.63 9.52 15.93
C LYS A 131 -11.45 11.05 16.04
N ASN A 132 -11.90 11.64 17.13
CA ASN A 132 -11.73 13.09 17.36
C ASN A 132 -10.25 13.50 17.40
N LYS A 133 -9.38 12.68 18.00
CA LYS A 133 -7.93 12.91 18.00
C LYS A 133 -7.37 12.89 16.57
N PHE A 134 -7.76 11.91 15.76
CA PHE A 134 -7.34 11.81 14.37
C PHE A 134 -7.77 13.06 13.56
N LEU A 135 -9.04 13.47 13.66
CA LEU A 135 -9.54 14.68 12.99
C LEU A 135 -8.80 15.94 13.44
N ALA A 136 -8.55 16.08 14.75
CA ALA A 136 -7.80 17.21 15.31
C ALA A 136 -6.36 17.25 14.79
N TYR A 137 -5.71 16.09 14.63
CA TYR A 137 -4.35 16.01 14.11
C TYR A 137 -4.28 16.36 12.62
N LEU A 138 -5.26 15.93 11.81
CA LEU A 138 -5.39 16.38 10.42
C LEU A 138 -5.52 17.91 10.34
N ASN A 139 -6.40 18.47 11.15
CA ASN A 139 -6.62 19.91 11.18
C ASN A 139 -5.38 20.67 11.71
N LEU A 140 -4.66 20.12 12.67
CA LEU A 140 -3.38 20.68 13.14
C LEU A 140 -2.37 20.73 11.99
N ALA A 141 -2.22 19.64 11.23
CA ALA A 141 -1.31 19.58 10.08
C ALA A 141 -1.67 20.61 8.99
N LYS A 142 -2.96 20.83 8.74
CA LYS A 142 -3.44 21.84 7.77
C LYS A 142 -3.11 23.28 8.18
N HIS A 143 -2.97 23.54 9.48
CA HIS A 143 -2.71 24.88 10.00
C HIS A 143 -1.29 25.08 10.56
N THR A 144 -0.47 24.01 10.61
CA THR A 144 0.92 24.09 11.08
C THR A 144 1.86 24.23 9.89
N PRO A 145 2.59 25.35 9.76
CA PRO A 145 3.62 25.49 8.74
C PRO A 145 4.68 24.40 8.90
N SER A 146 5.06 23.76 7.79
CA SER A 146 6.20 22.84 7.80
C SER A 146 7.45 23.61 8.22
N GLN A 147 8.07 23.12 9.27
CA GLN A 147 9.32 23.71 9.76
C GLN A 147 10.50 23.14 8.96
N ASP A 148 10.40 21.95 8.51
CA ASP A 148 11.43 21.21 7.82
C ASP A 148 11.42 21.40 6.30
N TYR A 149 10.31 21.71 5.62
CA TYR A 149 10.16 21.60 4.17
C TYR A 149 9.56 22.82 3.43
N VAL A 150 10.09 23.23 2.29
CA VAL A 150 9.54 24.20 1.33
C VAL A 150 9.22 23.50 0.00
N ILE A 151 8.31 24.02 -0.76
CA ILE A 151 7.99 23.53 -2.10
C ILE A 151 8.67 24.35 -3.17
N ALA A 152 9.04 23.72 -4.29
CA ALA A 152 9.46 24.45 -5.48
C ALA A 152 8.23 25.11 -6.14
N SER A 153 8.35 26.38 -6.47
CA SER A 153 7.35 27.14 -7.23
C SER A 153 7.77 27.43 -8.68
N GLY A 154 8.90 26.88 -9.09
CA GLY A 154 9.41 26.92 -10.44
C GLY A 154 10.32 25.72 -10.72
N THR A 155 10.51 25.38 -12.00
CA THR A 155 11.45 24.35 -12.43
C THR A 155 12.90 24.81 -12.21
N TYR A 156 13.84 23.88 -12.19
CA TYR A 156 15.27 24.19 -12.08
C TYR A 156 15.72 25.15 -13.21
N ALA A 157 15.22 24.97 -14.42
CA ALA A 157 15.50 25.86 -15.56
C ALA A 157 14.98 27.29 -15.31
N GLN A 158 13.80 27.44 -14.71
CA GLN A 158 13.24 28.74 -14.30
C GLN A 158 14.03 29.39 -13.17
N MET A 159 14.70 28.59 -12.35
CA MET A 159 15.61 29.06 -11.30
C MET A 159 16.98 29.52 -11.83
N ASN A 160 17.11 29.77 -13.14
CA ASN A 160 18.33 30.31 -13.72
C ASN A 160 19.57 29.42 -13.46
N ASN A 161 19.45 28.13 -13.75
CA ASN A 161 20.43 27.10 -13.42
C ASN A 161 20.64 26.93 -11.89
N GLY A 162 19.61 27.16 -11.11
CA GLY A 162 19.64 27.00 -9.67
C GLY A 162 20.21 28.20 -8.90
N SER A 163 20.60 29.29 -9.59
CA SER A 163 21.17 30.47 -8.93
C SER A 163 20.13 31.37 -8.25
N THR A 164 18.87 31.31 -8.66
CA THR A 164 17.76 32.09 -8.11
C THR A 164 16.72 31.16 -7.50
N PRO A 165 16.71 30.97 -6.17
CA PRO A 165 15.76 30.07 -5.52
C PRO A 165 14.30 30.50 -5.75
N MET A 166 13.45 29.54 -6.14
CA MET A 166 12.01 29.73 -6.26
C MET A 166 11.31 28.72 -5.36
N PHE A 167 11.37 28.97 -4.04
CA PHE A 167 10.76 28.11 -3.03
C PHE A 167 9.73 28.88 -2.20
N ARG A 168 8.69 28.16 -1.71
CA ARG A 168 7.63 28.69 -0.88
C ARG A 168 7.38 27.86 0.37
N ASN A 169 6.99 28.57 1.45
CA ASN A 169 6.50 27.93 2.66
C ASN A 169 5.16 27.25 2.40
N ILE A 170 4.93 26.18 3.12
CA ILE A 170 3.70 25.39 3.03
C ILE A 170 3.35 24.83 4.42
N ASN A 171 2.10 24.51 4.70
CA ASN A 171 1.72 23.74 5.87
C ASN A 171 1.99 22.24 5.65
N ILE A 172 1.97 21.47 6.73
CA ILE A 172 2.34 20.06 6.69
C ILE A 172 1.36 19.25 5.83
N TYR A 173 0.05 19.48 5.94
CA TYR A 173 -0.92 18.75 5.15
C TYR A 173 -0.75 19.05 3.64
N ASP A 174 -0.66 20.32 3.30
CA ASP A 174 -0.56 20.75 1.90
C ASP A 174 0.80 20.40 1.28
N LEU A 175 1.83 20.18 2.09
CA LEU A 175 3.09 19.62 1.62
C LEU A 175 2.87 18.27 0.92
N PHE A 176 2.10 17.37 1.54
CA PHE A 176 1.79 16.06 0.96
C PHE A 176 0.87 16.17 -0.26
N VAL A 177 -0.06 17.14 -0.27
CA VAL A 177 -0.85 17.45 -1.47
C VAL A 177 0.06 17.88 -2.61
N TRP A 178 1.02 18.79 -2.33
CA TRP A 178 1.97 19.26 -3.34
C TRP A 178 2.89 18.13 -3.84
N MET A 179 3.34 17.24 -2.95
CA MET A 179 4.17 16.09 -3.34
C MET A 179 3.43 15.18 -4.32
N HIS A 180 2.16 14.90 -4.05
CA HIS A 180 1.32 14.09 -4.93
C HIS A 180 1.05 14.76 -6.28
N TYR A 181 0.84 16.09 -6.27
CA TYR A 181 0.77 16.89 -7.48
C TYR A 181 2.10 16.84 -8.25
N TYR A 182 3.23 17.10 -7.57
CA TYR A 182 4.54 17.22 -8.21
C TYR A 182 4.97 15.91 -8.89
N VAL A 183 4.66 14.78 -8.32
CA VAL A 183 5.01 13.48 -8.91
C VAL A 183 4.16 13.14 -10.13
N SER A 184 2.93 13.67 -10.21
CA SER A 184 1.92 13.29 -11.22
C SER A 184 1.56 14.40 -12.21
N HIS A 185 2.18 15.60 -12.12
CA HIS A 185 1.87 16.67 -13.08
C HIS A 185 2.43 16.34 -14.49
N ASP A 186 1.82 16.93 -15.51
CA ASP A 186 2.32 16.79 -16.87
C ASP A 186 3.72 17.42 -17.03
N THR A 187 4.50 16.90 -17.96
CA THR A 187 5.83 17.47 -18.26
C THR A 187 5.70 18.87 -18.87
N LEU A 188 6.37 19.85 -18.25
CA LEU A 188 6.35 21.25 -18.67
C LEU A 188 7.43 21.49 -19.74
N LEU A 189 7.20 20.99 -20.97
CA LEU A 189 8.19 21.02 -22.05
C LEU A 189 8.37 22.38 -22.76
N GLY A 190 7.45 23.29 -22.58
CA GLY A 190 7.37 24.48 -23.43
C GLY A 190 6.85 24.20 -24.83
N GLY A 191 6.14 25.19 -25.43
CA GLY A 191 5.52 25.04 -26.75
C GLY A 191 4.24 24.20 -26.74
N SER A 192 3.87 23.66 -27.89
CA SER A 192 2.64 22.87 -28.08
C SER A 192 2.78 21.38 -27.74
N SER A 193 3.98 20.94 -27.39
CA SER A 193 4.26 19.52 -27.09
C SER A 193 4.24 19.30 -25.59
N ILE A 194 3.11 18.82 -25.09
CA ILE A 194 2.96 18.38 -23.71
C ILE A 194 3.01 16.86 -23.71
N TRP A 195 3.98 16.27 -23.00
CA TRP A 195 3.98 14.84 -22.71
C TRP A 195 2.97 14.61 -21.59
N ARG A 196 1.74 14.39 -21.97
CA ARG A 196 0.70 13.99 -21.03
C ARG A 196 0.93 12.56 -20.58
N ASN A 197 0.67 12.28 -19.33
CA ASN A 197 0.75 10.96 -18.70
C ASN A 197 2.16 10.47 -18.33
N ILE A 198 3.15 11.35 -18.16
CA ILE A 198 4.35 10.97 -17.40
C ILE A 198 4.04 11.11 -15.92
N ASP A 199 3.99 9.99 -15.23
CA ASP A 199 3.71 9.93 -13.80
C ASP A 199 4.78 9.08 -13.13
N PHE A 200 5.31 9.55 -12.00
CA PHE A 200 6.38 8.87 -11.28
C PHE A 200 5.86 8.10 -10.05
N ALA A 201 4.54 8.10 -9.83
CA ALA A 201 3.88 7.40 -8.72
C ALA A 201 2.71 6.51 -9.15
N HIS A 202 2.19 6.67 -10.38
CA HIS A 202 1.00 5.98 -10.86
C HIS A 202 1.25 5.24 -12.17
N GLU A 203 0.26 4.43 -12.57
CA GLU A 203 0.19 3.72 -13.85
C GLU A 203 1.34 2.73 -14.11
N ALA A 204 2.24 2.49 -13.13
CA ALA A 204 3.48 1.73 -13.31
C ALA A 204 3.96 1.09 -11.98
N PRO A 205 5.02 0.25 -11.98
CA PRO A 205 5.45 -0.53 -10.82
C PRO A 205 5.63 0.26 -9.51
N GLY A 206 5.98 1.54 -9.59
CA GLY A 206 6.19 2.40 -8.41
C GLY A 206 4.93 2.71 -7.60
N PHE A 207 3.73 2.45 -8.13
CA PHE A 207 2.47 2.85 -7.49
C PHE A 207 2.38 2.43 -6.01
N LEU A 208 2.51 1.15 -5.71
CA LEU A 208 2.34 0.66 -4.35
C LEU A 208 3.50 1.06 -3.41
N PRO A 209 4.78 0.90 -3.78
CA PRO A 209 5.89 1.34 -2.94
C PRO A 209 5.91 2.84 -2.67
N TRP A 210 5.57 3.67 -3.67
CA TRP A 210 5.54 5.12 -3.53
C TRP A 210 4.48 5.57 -2.52
N HIS A 211 3.25 5.05 -2.64
CA HIS A 211 2.17 5.40 -1.70
C HIS A 211 2.41 4.84 -0.30
N ARG A 212 3.08 3.69 -0.17
CA ARG A 212 3.54 3.16 1.12
C ARG A 212 4.50 4.12 1.83
N LEU A 213 5.51 4.61 1.12
CA LEU A 213 6.43 5.62 1.64
C LEU A 213 5.72 6.92 1.98
N PHE A 214 4.85 7.40 1.10
CA PHE A 214 4.06 8.61 1.30
C PHE A 214 3.27 8.55 2.61
N LEU A 215 2.57 7.44 2.88
CA LEU A 215 1.83 7.24 4.12
C LEU A 215 2.74 7.20 5.35
N LEU A 216 3.88 6.54 5.27
CA LEU A 216 4.85 6.47 6.37
C LEU A 216 5.42 7.84 6.73
N LEU A 217 5.78 8.63 5.73
CA LEU A 217 6.27 10.00 5.96
C LEU A 217 5.18 10.91 6.52
N TRP A 218 3.95 10.78 6.02
CA TRP A 218 2.81 11.53 6.52
C TRP A 218 2.54 11.21 7.99
N GLU A 219 2.54 9.94 8.35
CA GLU A 219 2.38 9.44 9.72
C GLU A 219 3.50 9.97 10.64
N HIS A 220 4.74 9.94 10.14
CA HIS A 220 5.90 10.45 10.85
C HIS A 220 5.82 11.96 11.11
N GLU A 221 5.43 12.77 10.12
CA GLU A 221 5.26 14.22 10.30
C GLU A 221 4.16 14.56 11.32
N ILE A 222 3.06 13.80 11.35
CA ILE A 222 2.03 13.96 12.38
C ILE A 222 2.58 13.61 13.76
N GLN A 223 3.33 12.52 13.89
CA GLN A 223 3.99 12.13 15.14
C GLN A 223 4.92 13.24 15.64
N LYS A 224 5.69 13.87 14.75
CA LYS A 224 6.59 14.98 15.08
C LYS A 224 5.86 16.19 15.66
N ILE A 225 4.83 16.68 14.98
CA ILE A 225 4.13 17.92 15.41
C ILE A 225 3.24 17.73 16.62
N THR A 226 2.82 16.50 16.90
CA THR A 226 1.93 16.19 18.03
C THR A 226 2.67 15.64 19.23
N GLY A 227 3.89 15.12 19.04
CA GLY A 227 4.62 14.36 20.06
C GLY A 227 3.98 13.00 20.39
N ASP A 228 2.97 12.57 19.61
CA ASP A 228 2.29 11.29 19.79
C ASP A 228 2.95 10.22 18.91
N GLU A 229 4.03 9.65 19.42
CA GLU A 229 4.79 8.62 18.70
C GLU A 229 3.96 7.37 18.36
N ASN A 230 2.84 7.13 19.08
CA ASN A 230 1.97 5.99 18.82
C ASN A 230 0.85 6.29 17.81
N PHE A 231 0.83 7.48 17.24
CA PHE A 231 -0.15 7.81 16.22
C PHE A 231 0.04 6.93 14.98
N THR A 232 -1.06 6.42 14.45
CA THR A 232 -1.12 5.68 13.18
C THR A 232 -2.27 6.19 12.33
N ILE A 233 -2.11 6.12 11.01
CA ILE A 233 -3.17 6.39 10.05
C ILE A 233 -4.19 5.23 10.14
N PRO A 234 -5.48 5.51 10.37
CA PRO A 234 -6.50 4.49 10.23
C PRO A 234 -6.77 4.21 8.75
N TYR A 235 -7.38 3.06 8.46
CA TYR A 235 -7.82 2.74 7.10
C TYR A 235 -9.36 2.66 7.01
N TRP A 236 -9.87 2.91 5.81
CA TRP A 236 -11.26 2.68 5.44
C TRP A 236 -11.35 1.43 4.56
N ASP A 237 -11.92 0.35 5.11
CA ASP A 237 -12.27 -0.83 4.34
C ASP A 237 -13.55 -0.54 3.55
N TRP A 238 -13.38 -0.25 2.29
CA TRP A 238 -14.46 0.10 1.36
C TRP A 238 -15.04 -1.11 0.60
N ARG A 239 -14.58 -2.33 0.92
CA ARG A 239 -15.13 -3.54 0.28
C ARG A 239 -16.59 -3.70 0.61
N ASP A 240 -17.39 -3.96 -0.42
CA ASP A 240 -18.84 -4.15 -0.32
C ASP A 240 -19.62 -2.99 0.32
N ALA A 241 -19.01 -1.80 0.41
CA ALA A 241 -19.68 -0.62 0.90
C ALA A 241 -20.78 -0.18 -0.09
N GLU A 242 -21.99 0.08 0.42
CA GLU A 242 -23.11 0.56 -0.40
C GLU A 242 -22.96 2.04 -0.77
N GLY A 243 -22.14 2.77 -0.02
CA GLY A 243 -21.89 4.20 -0.19
C GLY A 243 -20.68 4.69 0.58
N CYS A 244 -20.50 5.99 0.67
CA CYS A 244 -19.44 6.59 1.46
C CYS A 244 -19.86 6.64 2.93
N ASP A 245 -19.64 5.57 3.66
CA ASP A 245 -19.97 5.45 5.08
C ASP A 245 -19.06 6.27 6.02
N VAL A 246 -17.89 6.71 5.52
CA VAL A 246 -17.02 7.68 6.21
C VAL A 246 -17.42 9.14 5.96
N CYS A 247 -18.35 9.40 5.03
CA CYS A 247 -18.83 10.75 4.69
C CYS A 247 -19.89 11.27 5.69
N THR A 248 -19.55 11.30 6.97
CA THR A 248 -20.40 11.85 8.04
C THR A 248 -19.71 13.02 8.72
N ASP A 249 -20.46 13.88 9.39
CA ASP A 249 -19.89 15.05 10.07
C ASP A 249 -18.99 14.68 11.26
N GLU A 250 -19.19 13.49 11.82
CA GLU A 250 -18.33 12.93 12.87
C GLU A 250 -17.03 12.34 12.35
N LEU A 251 -16.90 12.18 11.00
CA LEU A 251 -15.70 11.62 10.36
C LEU A 251 -15.20 12.57 9.26
N MET A 252 -15.30 12.17 8.00
CA MET A 252 -14.67 12.88 6.87
C MET A 252 -15.54 14.02 6.29
N GLY A 253 -16.66 14.34 6.90
CA GLY A 253 -17.59 15.38 6.49
C GLY A 253 -18.76 14.86 5.67
N GLY A 254 -19.97 15.21 6.13
CA GLY A 254 -21.21 14.92 5.45
C GLY A 254 -21.46 15.84 4.26
N ARG A 255 -22.58 15.61 3.58
CA ARG A 255 -23.02 16.40 2.44
C ARG A 255 -23.63 17.72 2.88
N HIS A 256 -23.32 18.81 2.19
CA HIS A 256 -23.93 20.10 2.42
C HIS A 256 -25.46 20.08 2.10
N PRO A 257 -26.31 20.70 2.96
CA PRO A 257 -27.78 20.59 2.81
C PRO A 257 -28.33 21.13 1.50
N THR A 258 -27.73 22.18 0.93
CA THR A 258 -28.23 22.87 -0.25
C THR A 258 -27.33 22.78 -1.47
N ASN A 259 -26.05 22.49 -1.30
CA ASN A 259 -25.10 22.31 -2.41
C ASN A 259 -24.42 20.93 -2.32
N PRO A 260 -24.87 19.96 -3.12
CA PRO A 260 -24.39 18.59 -3.00
C PRO A 260 -22.89 18.38 -3.30
N GLN A 261 -22.23 19.37 -3.86
CA GLN A 261 -20.79 19.30 -4.16
C GLN A 261 -19.90 19.77 -2.99
N LEU A 262 -20.48 20.42 -1.97
CA LEU A 262 -19.76 20.94 -0.82
C LEU A 262 -19.89 20.00 0.38
N LEU A 263 -18.96 20.12 1.30
CA LEU A 263 -19.05 19.48 2.61
C LEU A 263 -20.03 20.22 3.52
N SER A 264 -20.67 19.49 4.43
CA SER A 264 -21.53 20.05 5.46
C SER A 264 -20.78 21.11 6.27
N PRO A 265 -21.43 22.26 6.59
CA PRO A 265 -20.82 23.28 7.46
C PRO A 265 -20.43 22.77 8.85
N ALA A 266 -21.01 21.66 9.31
CA ALA A 266 -20.67 21.03 10.58
C ALA A 266 -19.38 20.19 10.52
N SER A 267 -18.87 19.91 9.34
CA SER A 267 -17.63 19.14 9.16
C SER A 267 -16.39 19.95 9.54
N PHE A 268 -15.42 19.30 10.16
CA PHE A 268 -14.07 19.84 10.40
C PHE A 268 -13.39 20.37 9.12
N PHE A 269 -13.72 19.79 7.97
CA PHE A 269 -13.07 20.05 6.69
C PHE A 269 -13.80 21.08 5.83
N SER A 270 -14.93 21.62 6.29
CA SER A 270 -15.78 22.53 5.50
C SER A 270 -15.08 23.85 5.14
N SER A 271 -14.13 24.29 5.97
CA SER A 271 -13.33 25.51 5.75
C SER A 271 -12.03 25.28 5.01
N TRP A 272 -11.66 24.01 4.76
CA TRP A 272 -10.39 23.70 4.11
C TRP A 272 -10.39 24.17 2.65
N GLN A 273 -9.25 24.74 2.27
CA GLN A 273 -9.00 25.15 0.88
C GLN A 273 -8.12 24.12 0.19
N VAL A 274 -8.44 23.85 -1.06
CA VAL A 274 -7.64 22.98 -1.92
C VAL A 274 -6.50 23.77 -2.57
N ILE A 275 -5.43 23.07 -2.92
CA ILE A 275 -4.30 23.57 -3.71
C ILE A 275 -4.02 22.60 -4.86
N CYS A 276 -3.29 23.05 -5.88
CA CYS A 276 -2.77 22.19 -6.95
C CYS A 276 -3.81 21.33 -7.68
N SER A 277 -5.06 21.75 -7.70
CA SER A 277 -6.15 21.06 -8.41
C SER A 277 -6.41 21.61 -9.81
N LEU A 278 -5.89 22.80 -10.14
CA LEU A 278 -6.04 23.43 -11.45
C LEU A 278 -4.92 23.01 -12.42
N SER A 279 -4.70 21.71 -12.60
CA SER A 279 -3.60 21.14 -13.37
C SER A 279 -3.50 21.71 -14.79
N GLU A 280 -4.63 21.85 -15.50
CA GLU A 280 -4.65 22.39 -16.86
C GLU A 280 -4.20 23.86 -16.91
N GLU A 281 -4.46 24.66 -15.87
CA GLU A 281 -3.95 26.02 -15.80
C GLU A 281 -2.46 26.06 -15.58
N TYR A 282 -1.91 25.22 -14.71
CA TYR A 282 -0.46 25.11 -14.51
C TYR A 282 0.24 24.65 -15.77
N ASN A 283 -0.29 23.64 -16.45
CA ASN A 283 0.23 23.16 -17.72
C ASN A 283 0.21 24.26 -18.80
N SER A 284 -0.88 24.99 -18.93
CA SER A 284 -1.01 26.07 -19.93
C SER A 284 -0.03 27.23 -19.68
N ARG A 285 0.27 27.52 -18.41
CA ARG A 285 1.22 28.56 -17.99
C ARG A 285 2.64 28.06 -17.91
N GLN A 286 2.89 26.76 -18.09
CA GLN A 286 4.20 26.13 -17.89
C GLN A 286 4.81 26.46 -16.52
N ALA A 287 3.98 26.38 -15.48
CA ALA A 287 4.33 26.74 -14.12
C ALA A 287 4.01 25.60 -13.16
N LEU A 288 4.83 25.43 -12.14
CA LEU A 288 4.50 24.54 -11.02
C LEU A 288 3.44 25.18 -10.11
N CYS A 289 2.64 24.34 -9.51
CA CYS A 289 1.71 24.76 -8.47
C CYS A 289 2.47 25.45 -7.33
N ASN A 290 2.02 26.62 -6.95
CA ASN A 290 2.63 27.45 -5.93
C ASN A 290 1.88 27.43 -4.59
N ALA A 291 0.99 26.45 -4.40
CA ALA A 291 0.17 26.26 -3.21
C ALA A 291 -0.75 27.45 -2.85
N THR A 292 -1.24 28.20 -3.84
CA THR A 292 -2.31 29.18 -3.60
C THR A 292 -3.64 28.47 -3.43
N ASN A 293 -4.54 29.06 -2.62
CA ASN A 293 -5.88 28.53 -2.41
C ASN A 293 -6.71 28.58 -3.70
N GLU A 294 -7.37 27.47 -4.03
CA GLU A 294 -8.15 27.27 -5.27
C GLU A 294 -9.63 26.99 -5.00
N GLY A 295 -10.09 27.16 -3.77
CA GLY A 295 -11.48 26.96 -3.37
C GLY A 295 -11.64 25.82 -2.35
N PRO A 296 -12.88 25.48 -2.00
CA PRO A 296 -13.17 24.45 -1.01
C PRO A 296 -12.95 23.03 -1.56
N ILE A 297 -12.88 22.05 -0.65
CA ILE A 297 -12.96 20.64 -1.04
C ILE A 297 -14.32 20.37 -1.70
N LEU A 298 -14.29 19.76 -2.88
CA LEU A 298 -15.48 19.32 -3.59
C LEU A 298 -15.61 17.80 -3.45
N ARG A 299 -16.83 17.34 -3.13
CA ARG A 299 -17.15 15.93 -2.99
C ARG A 299 -18.63 15.68 -3.28
N ASN A 300 -18.92 14.73 -4.15
CA ASN A 300 -20.30 14.34 -4.46
C ASN A 300 -20.38 12.83 -4.74
N PRO A 301 -20.15 11.98 -3.69
CA PRO A 301 -20.05 10.53 -3.86
C PRO A 301 -21.34 9.95 -4.43
N GLY A 302 -21.17 9.01 -5.35
CA GLY A 302 -22.28 8.36 -6.05
C GLY A 302 -22.87 9.13 -7.22
N ASN A 303 -22.50 10.41 -7.44
CA ASN A 303 -22.90 11.21 -8.61
C ASN A 303 -21.75 11.29 -9.65
N HIS A 304 -21.20 10.16 -9.98
CA HIS A 304 -20.07 9.97 -10.89
C HIS A 304 -20.51 9.27 -12.18
N ASP A 305 -19.60 9.11 -13.13
CA ASP A 305 -19.83 8.31 -14.34
C ASP A 305 -19.98 6.82 -14.01
N LYS A 306 -21.22 6.36 -13.92
CA LYS A 306 -21.58 4.97 -13.62
C LYS A 306 -21.25 4.00 -14.75
N THR A 307 -20.99 4.48 -15.96
CA THR A 307 -20.53 3.62 -17.06
C THR A 307 -19.08 3.20 -16.85
N ARG A 308 -18.29 4.09 -16.30
CA ARG A 308 -16.90 3.88 -15.97
C ARG A 308 -16.71 3.15 -14.63
N THR A 309 -17.52 3.49 -13.63
CA THR A 309 -17.48 2.88 -12.30
C THR A 309 -18.90 2.57 -11.83
N PRO A 310 -19.43 1.36 -12.06
CA PRO A 310 -20.83 1.05 -11.73
C PRO A 310 -21.13 1.07 -10.23
N ARG A 311 -20.18 0.68 -9.39
CA ARG A 311 -20.30 0.54 -7.93
C ARG A 311 -18.94 0.62 -7.23
N LEU A 312 -18.95 0.69 -5.92
CA LEU A 312 -17.74 0.48 -5.10
C LEU A 312 -17.24 -0.98 -5.22
N PRO A 313 -15.94 -1.22 -5.00
CA PRO A 313 -15.37 -2.54 -5.17
C PRO A 313 -15.89 -3.55 -4.13
N SER A 314 -15.98 -4.81 -4.54
CA SER A 314 -16.41 -5.91 -3.69
C SER A 314 -15.25 -6.69 -3.09
N SER A 315 -15.52 -7.45 -2.02
CA SER A 315 -14.59 -8.41 -1.45
C SER A 315 -14.12 -9.44 -2.48
N ALA A 316 -15.02 -9.93 -3.34
CA ALA A 316 -14.68 -10.89 -4.38
C ALA A 316 -13.66 -10.34 -5.39
N GLU A 317 -13.74 -9.06 -5.74
CA GLU A 317 -12.79 -8.40 -6.65
C GLU A 317 -11.40 -8.25 -6.02
N VAL A 318 -11.35 -7.92 -4.73
CA VAL A 318 -10.08 -7.87 -3.98
C VAL A 318 -9.48 -9.27 -3.84
N GLU A 319 -10.28 -10.29 -3.54
CA GLU A 319 -9.78 -11.68 -3.46
C GLU A 319 -9.24 -12.17 -4.80
N PHE A 320 -9.94 -11.88 -5.92
CA PHE A 320 -9.40 -12.20 -7.24
C PHE A 320 -8.05 -11.51 -7.48
N CYS A 321 -7.95 -10.20 -7.19
CA CYS A 321 -6.71 -9.44 -7.32
C CYS A 321 -5.57 -10.09 -6.53
N LEU A 322 -5.84 -10.55 -5.30
CA LEU A 322 -4.87 -11.26 -4.46
C LEU A 322 -4.46 -12.64 -4.98
N THR A 323 -5.19 -13.24 -5.93
CA THR A 323 -4.76 -14.50 -6.57
C THR A 323 -3.69 -14.33 -7.63
N LEU A 324 -3.52 -13.11 -8.16
CA LEU A 324 -2.51 -12.81 -9.17
C LEU A 324 -1.11 -12.94 -8.58
N THR A 325 -0.30 -13.83 -9.17
CA THR A 325 1.03 -14.16 -8.63
C THR A 325 2.12 -13.23 -9.10
N GLN A 326 1.89 -12.52 -10.20
CA GLN A 326 2.86 -11.57 -10.75
C GLN A 326 2.58 -10.16 -10.22
N TYR A 327 3.59 -9.53 -9.61
CA TYR A 327 3.50 -8.14 -9.20
C TYR A 327 3.24 -7.24 -10.40
N GLU A 328 4.03 -7.44 -11.45
CA GLU A 328 3.97 -6.68 -12.69
C GLU A 328 4.16 -7.60 -13.90
N SER A 329 3.67 -7.19 -15.06
CA SER A 329 3.78 -8.00 -16.27
C SER A 329 3.79 -7.15 -17.54
N GLY A 330 4.31 -7.72 -18.62
CA GLY A 330 4.21 -7.20 -19.97
C GLY A 330 4.75 -5.78 -20.12
N SER A 331 3.86 -4.83 -20.40
CA SER A 331 4.19 -3.42 -20.65
C SER A 331 4.61 -2.64 -19.40
N MET A 332 4.35 -3.16 -18.21
CA MET A 332 4.61 -2.51 -16.91
C MET A 332 3.94 -1.13 -16.78
N ASP A 333 2.80 -0.95 -17.44
CA ASP A 333 1.98 0.25 -17.45
C ASP A 333 0.50 -0.10 -17.22
N LYS A 334 -0.40 0.83 -17.53
CA LYS A 334 -1.86 0.61 -17.44
C LYS A 334 -2.41 -0.46 -18.40
N LEU A 335 -1.62 -0.93 -19.36
CA LEU A 335 -2.00 -1.99 -20.31
C LEU A 335 -1.51 -3.38 -19.85
N ALA A 336 -0.85 -3.49 -18.70
CA ALA A 336 -0.34 -4.74 -18.16
C ALA A 336 -1.49 -5.70 -17.78
N ASN A 337 -1.53 -6.88 -18.43
CA ASN A 337 -2.47 -7.95 -18.15
C ASN A 337 -1.93 -8.85 -17.03
N PHE A 338 -2.83 -9.37 -16.18
CA PHE A 338 -2.52 -10.30 -15.09
C PHE A 338 -1.47 -9.76 -14.09
N SER A 339 -1.32 -8.45 -14.01
CA SER A 339 -0.49 -7.75 -13.03
C SER A 339 -1.31 -7.46 -11.78
N PHE A 340 -0.77 -7.85 -10.62
CA PHE A 340 -1.37 -7.50 -9.32
C PHE A 340 -1.44 -5.99 -9.14
N ARG A 341 -0.33 -5.27 -9.40
CA ARG A 341 -0.28 -3.81 -9.31
C ARG A 341 -1.34 -3.16 -10.21
N ASN A 342 -1.40 -3.53 -11.50
CA ASN A 342 -2.32 -2.90 -12.46
C ASN A 342 -3.79 -3.20 -12.13
N THR A 343 -4.08 -4.39 -11.61
CA THR A 343 -5.42 -4.76 -11.17
C THR A 343 -5.82 -3.99 -9.91
N LEU A 344 -4.95 -3.92 -8.91
CA LEU A 344 -5.23 -3.17 -7.66
C LEU A 344 -5.36 -1.67 -7.92
N GLU A 345 -4.52 -1.09 -8.78
CA GLU A 345 -4.62 0.31 -9.17
C GLU A 345 -5.93 0.60 -9.90
N GLY A 346 -6.46 -0.37 -10.65
CA GLY A 346 -7.82 -0.30 -11.20
C GLY A 346 -7.90 -0.11 -12.72
N PHE A 347 -6.82 -0.38 -13.45
CA PHE A 347 -6.79 -0.36 -14.93
C PHE A 347 -7.04 -1.74 -15.56
N ALA A 348 -7.10 -2.80 -14.78
CA ALA A 348 -7.47 -4.11 -15.25
C ALA A 348 -8.81 -4.56 -14.65
N ASN A 349 -9.54 -5.38 -15.40
CA ASN A 349 -10.79 -5.95 -14.93
C ASN A 349 -10.53 -6.89 -13.73
N PRO A 350 -11.16 -6.65 -12.56
CA PRO A 350 -10.87 -7.38 -11.32
C PRO A 350 -11.54 -8.76 -11.24
N GLN A 351 -11.99 -9.29 -12.37
CA GLN A 351 -12.52 -10.66 -12.51
C GLN A 351 -11.71 -11.47 -13.52
N THR A 352 -10.99 -10.81 -14.42
CA THR A 352 -10.23 -11.48 -15.49
C THR A 352 -8.73 -11.15 -15.47
N GLY A 353 -8.32 -10.06 -14.81
CA GLY A 353 -6.95 -9.57 -14.83
C GLY A 353 -6.51 -8.93 -16.14
N ILE A 354 -7.43 -8.75 -17.10
CA ILE A 354 -7.13 -8.16 -18.40
C ILE A 354 -7.32 -6.65 -18.33
N ALA A 355 -6.34 -5.89 -18.86
CA ALA A 355 -6.39 -4.43 -18.91
C ALA A 355 -7.65 -3.94 -19.62
N ASN A 356 -8.36 -2.99 -19.03
CA ASN A 356 -9.61 -2.44 -19.54
C ASN A 356 -9.66 -0.93 -19.27
N MET A 357 -9.33 -0.14 -20.28
CA MET A 357 -9.29 1.32 -20.18
C MET A 357 -10.68 1.98 -20.19
N SER A 358 -11.76 1.24 -20.49
CA SER A 358 -13.11 1.77 -20.50
C SER A 358 -13.77 1.76 -19.12
N GLN A 359 -13.24 0.99 -18.18
CA GLN A 359 -13.74 0.88 -16.81
C GLN A 359 -12.63 1.12 -15.82
N SER A 360 -12.99 1.59 -14.63
CA SER A 360 -12.10 1.72 -13.49
C SER A 360 -12.61 0.85 -12.36
N SER A 361 -11.68 0.14 -11.72
CA SER A 361 -11.97 -0.80 -10.64
C SER A 361 -11.13 -0.49 -9.40
N LEU A 362 -11.32 -1.23 -8.32
CA LEU A 362 -10.55 -1.18 -7.08
C LEU A 362 -10.15 0.26 -6.68
N HIS A 363 -8.85 0.58 -6.57
CA HIS A 363 -8.39 1.90 -6.17
C HIS A 363 -8.98 3.03 -7.03
N ASN A 364 -8.88 2.96 -8.34
CA ASN A 364 -9.40 4.01 -9.23
C ASN A 364 -10.92 4.18 -9.15
N ALA A 365 -11.66 3.09 -8.89
CA ALA A 365 -13.10 3.15 -8.72
C ALA A 365 -13.52 4.04 -7.54
N LEU A 366 -12.76 3.97 -6.42
CA LEU A 366 -13.06 4.82 -5.27
C LEU A 366 -12.85 6.30 -5.59
N HIS A 367 -11.72 6.64 -6.22
CA HIS A 367 -11.44 8.02 -6.63
C HIS A 367 -12.56 8.60 -7.50
N ILE A 368 -13.01 7.84 -8.50
CA ILE A 368 -14.10 8.26 -9.40
C ILE A 368 -15.43 8.34 -8.65
N TYR A 369 -15.73 7.35 -7.80
CA TYR A 369 -16.96 7.29 -7.00
C TYR A 369 -17.11 8.51 -6.09
N MET A 370 -16.03 8.96 -5.45
CA MET A 370 -16.02 10.12 -4.56
C MET A 370 -16.36 11.41 -5.30
N ASN A 371 -15.98 11.51 -6.57
CA ASN A 371 -16.17 12.68 -7.42
C ASN A 371 -15.59 13.98 -6.80
N GLY A 372 -15.49 15.06 -7.56
CA GLY A 372 -14.88 16.29 -7.04
C GLY A 372 -13.37 16.21 -6.86
N SER A 373 -12.83 16.67 -5.72
CA SER A 373 -11.38 16.76 -5.47
C SER A 373 -10.66 15.42 -5.58
N MET A 374 -11.28 14.33 -5.11
CA MET A 374 -10.71 12.97 -5.19
C MET A 374 -10.60 12.42 -6.62
N SER A 375 -11.38 12.91 -7.57
CA SER A 375 -11.44 12.34 -8.93
C SER A 375 -10.35 12.85 -9.87
N GLN A 376 -9.52 13.78 -9.43
CA GLN A 376 -8.38 14.32 -10.18
C GLN A 376 -7.08 13.79 -9.59
N VAL A 377 -6.26 13.12 -10.39
CA VAL A 377 -5.02 12.49 -9.89
C VAL A 377 -4.18 13.49 -9.10
N GLN A 378 -3.80 14.62 -9.71
CA GLN A 378 -2.91 15.61 -9.11
C GLN A 378 -3.47 16.21 -7.81
N GLY A 379 -4.76 16.49 -7.77
CA GLY A 379 -5.42 17.16 -6.65
C GLY A 379 -6.06 16.22 -5.61
N SER A 380 -6.05 14.91 -5.81
CA SER A 380 -6.83 13.96 -5.01
C SER A 380 -6.47 13.97 -3.51
N ALA A 381 -5.21 14.21 -3.17
CA ALA A 381 -4.75 14.27 -1.79
C ALA A 381 -5.27 15.49 -0.98
N ASN A 382 -5.92 16.47 -1.63
CA ASN A 382 -6.62 17.55 -0.92
C ASN A 382 -7.76 17.04 -0.05
N ASP A 383 -8.43 15.96 -0.46
CA ASP A 383 -9.50 15.37 0.31
C ASP A 383 -8.92 14.38 1.34
N PRO A 384 -9.20 14.56 2.64
CA PRO A 384 -8.61 13.70 3.68
C PRO A 384 -9.03 12.23 3.61
N ILE A 385 -10.07 11.88 2.85
CA ILE A 385 -10.41 10.47 2.56
C ILE A 385 -9.27 9.76 1.84
N PHE A 386 -8.46 10.49 1.08
CA PHE A 386 -7.28 9.96 0.38
C PHE A 386 -6.39 9.09 1.29
N ILE A 387 -6.11 9.58 2.49
CA ILE A 387 -5.21 8.89 3.43
C ILE A 387 -5.83 7.56 3.91
N LEU A 388 -7.13 7.57 4.23
CA LEU A 388 -7.85 6.37 4.65
C LEU A 388 -7.94 5.32 3.54
N HIS A 389 -8.16 5.79 2.33
CA HIS A 389 -8.24 4.97 1.12
C HIS A 389 -6.89 4.30 0.82
N HIS A 390 -5.82 5.09 0.73
CA HIS A 390 -4.49 4.56 0.43
C HIS A 390 -3.93 3.67 1.55
N ALA A 391 -4.29 3.93 2.81
CA ALA A 391 -3.96 3.01 3.91
C ALA A 391 -4.63 1.63 3.71
N PHE A 392 -5.84 1.59 3.17
CA PHE A 392 -6.48 0.31 2.84
C PHE A 392 -5.86 -0.35 1.60
N VAL A 393 -5.54 0.41 0.56
CA VAL A 393 -4.79 -0.09 -0.62
C VAL A 393 -3.45 -0.68 -0.20
N ASP A 394 -2.72 -0.01 0.69
CA ASP A 394 -1.46 -0.53 1.25
C ASP A 394 -1.67 -1.83 2.06
N SER A 395 -2.80 -1.97 2.76
CA SER A 395 -3.13 -3.21 3.47
C SER A 395 -3.38 -4.39 2.53
N ILE A 396 -3.98 -4.15 1.35
CA ILE A 396 -4.14 -5.17 0.31
C ILE A 396 -2.77 -5.54 -0.28
N PHE A 397 -1.90 -4.57 -0.49
CA PHE A 397 -0.52 -4.83 -0.93
C PHE A 397 0.25 -5.66 0.12
N GLU A 398 0.13 -5.35 1.39
CA GLU A 398 0.71 -6.15 2.48
C GLU A 398 0.18 -7.59 2.49
N ARG A 399 -1.12 -7.76 2.29
CA ARG A 399 -1.75 -9.09 2.20
C ARG A 399 -1.20 -9.89 1.02
N TRP A 400 -0.99 -9.24 -0.13
CA TRP A 400 -0.37 -9.88 -1.29
C TRP A 400 1.08 -10.30 -1.02
N LEU A 401 1.88 -9.43 -0.39
CA LEU A 401 3.27 -9.73 0.00
C LEU A 401 3.34 -10.94 0.95
N ARG A 402 2.43 -11.04 1.92
CA ARG A 402 2.36 -12.18 2.84
C ARG A 402 1.94 -13.47 2.16
N ARG A 403 0.98 -13.39 1.27
CA ARG A 403 0.43 -14.55 0.55
C ARG A 403 1.47 -15.15 -0.39
N HIS A 404 2.11 -14.32 -1.20
CA HIS A 404 3.02 -14.79 -2.25
C HIS A 404 4.49 -14.83 -1.84
N ARG A 405 4.88 -14.12 -0.77
CA ARG A 405 6.25 -14.04 -0.25
C ARG A 405 7.29 -13.81 -1.37
N PRO A 406 7.09 -12.81 -2.24
CA PRO A 406 7.97 -12.59 -3.38
C PRO A 406 9.36 -12.21 -2.90
N LEU A 407 10.37 -12.64 -3.66
CA LEU A 407 11.72 -12.12 -3.49
C LEU A 407 11.77 -10.66 -3.97
N ARG A 408 12.71 -9.89 -3.49
CA ARG A 408 12.86 -8.47 -3.86
C ARG A 408 13.16 -8.26 -5.35
N ASP A 409 13.69 -9.26 -6.03
CA ASP A 409 13.98 -9.24 -7.47
C ASP A 409 12.73 -9.40 -8.34
N VAL A 410 11.58 -9.76 -7.77
CA VAL A 410 10.28 -9.74 -8.46
C VAL A 410 9.87 -8.32 -8.86
N TYR A 411 10.32 -7.30 -8.11
CA TYR A 411 10.14 -5.91 -8.52
C TYR A 411 11.05 -5.59 -9.72
N PRO A 412 10.54 -4.96 -10.80
CA PRO A 412 11.27 -4.74 -12.04
C PRO A 412 12.59 -3.97 -11.86
N ALA A 413 13.69 -4.56 -12.27
CA ALA A 413 15.01 -3.92 -12.21
C ALA A 413 15.29 -3.01 -13.41
N ALA A 414 14.61 -3.24 -14.55
CA ALA A 414 14.81 -2.54 -15.81
C ALA A 414 13.54 -2.58 -16.67
N ASN A 415 13.51 -1.75 -17.71
CA ASN A 415 12.46 -1.68 -18.73
C ASN A 415 11.08 -1.23 -18.23
N ALA A 416 10.97 -0.75 -17.00
CA ALA A 416 9.78 -0.04 -16.54
C ALA A 416 9.74 1.39 -17.10
N PRO A 417 8.58 2.06 -17.08
CA PRO A 417 8.49 3.49 -17.35
C PRO A 417 9.48 4.29 -16.52
N ILE A 418 9.83 5.49 -17.00
CA ILE A 418 10.79 6.36 -16.31
C ILE A 418 10.41 6.58 -14.84
N GLY A 419 11.39 6.50 -13.95
CA GLY A 419 11.18 6.64 -12.50
C GLY A 419 10.75 5.35 -11.77
N HIS A 420 10.38 4.27 -12.47
CA HIS A 420 9.74 3.10 -11.86
C HIS A 420 10.62 1.85 -11.74
N ASN A 421 11.84 1.84 -12.27
CA ASN A 421 12.77 0.73 -12.03
C ASN A 421 13.19 0.65 -10.56
N ARG A 422 13.53 -0.54 -10.09
CA ARG A 422 13.82 -0.85 -8.69
C ARG A 422 14.82 0.09 -8.03
N GLU A 423 15.90 0.44 -8.72
CA GLU A 423 17.00 1.24 -8.19
C GLU A 423 16.84 2.75 -8.47
N TYR A 424 15.72 3.19 -9.05
CA TYR A 424 15.43 4.61 -9.22
C TYR A 424 14.99 5.23 -7.90
N TYR A 425 15.40 6.47 -7.67
CA TYR A 425 14.93 7.25 -6.54
C TYR A 425 13.51 7.71 -6.74
N MET A 426 12.70 7.57 -5.72
CA MET A 426 11.31 8.05 -5.71
C MET A 426 11.26 9.57 -5.70
N VAL A 427 10.57 10.14 -6.68
CA VAL A 427 10.26 11.58 -6.74
C VAL A 427 9.12 11.88 -5.76
N PRO A 428 9.11 13.00 -5.05
CA PRO A 428 10.13 14.03 -4.88
C PRO A 428 10.82 13.96 -3.50
N PHE A 429 11.09 12.77 -3.00
CA PHE A 429 11.55 12.60 -1.62
C PHE A 429 13.02 12.98 -1.41
N ILE A 430 13.28 13.79 -0.39
CA ILE A 430 14.57 14.01 0.23
C ILE A 430 14.36 13.92 1.75
N PRO A 431 14.93 12.92 2.43
CA PRO A 431 16.01 12.02 2.02
C PRO A 431 15.60 11.05 0.89
N LEU A 432 16.63 10.50 0.25
CA LEU A 432 16.43 9.68 -0.93
C LEU A 432 16.01 8.26 -0.57
N TYR A 433 15.01 7.76 -1.28
CA TYR A 433 14.50 6.40 -1.16
C TYR A 433 14.36 5.77 -2.55
N ARG A 434 14.65 4.47 -2.67
CA ARG A 434 14.50 3.72 -3.92
C ARG A 434 13.20 2.93 -3.93
N ASN A 435 12.62 2.73 -5.12
CA ASN A 435 11.39 1.96 -5.27
C ASN A 435 11.46 0.57 -4.62
N GLY A 436 12.57 -0.15 -4.82
CA GLY A 436 12.75 -1.50 -4.28
C GLY A 436 12.86 -1.59 -2.75
N GLU A 437 13.13 -0.48 -2.05
CA GLU A 437 13.25 -0.47 -0.58
C GLU A 437 11.89 -0.65 0.10
N PHE A 438 10.81 -0.23 -0.56
CA PHE A 438 9.44 -0.30 -0.05
C PHE A 438 8.63 -1.46 -0.64
N PHE A 439 9.26 -2.28 -1.48
CA PHE A 439 8.75 -3.59 -1.88
C PHE A 439 9.18 -4.63 -0.83
N THR A 440 8.67 -4.47 0.38
CA THR A 440 9.03 -5.25 1.57
C THR A 440 7.84 -5.33 2.52
N PRO A 441 7.71 -6.39 3.35
CA PRO A 441 6.63 -6.48 4.33
C PRO A 441 6.60 -5.29 5.30
N SER A 442 5.39 -4.85 5.66
CA SER A 442 5.16 -3.71 6.55
C SER A 442 5.85 -3.85 7.91
N ARG A 443 5.98 -5.07 8.42
CA ARG A 443 6.67 -5.35 9.69
C ARG A 443 8.16 -4.99 9.66
N GLU A 444 8.80 -5.05 8.50
CA GLU A 444 10.19 -4.57 8.34
C GLU A 444 10.27 -3.04 8.47
N LEU A 445 9.17 -2.35 8.13
CA LEU A 445 9.02 -0.91 8.24
C LEU A 445 8.38 -0.45 9.57
N GLY A 446 8.16 -1.37 10.51
CA GLY A 446 7.70 -1.06 11.86
C GLY A 446 6.21 -0.81 12.02
N TYR A 447 5.38 -1.28 11.11
CA TYR A 447 3.92 -1.24 11.26
C TYR A 447 3.24 -2.52 10.77
N ASP A 448 1.99 -2.70 11.18
CA ASP A 448 1.13 -3.79 10.75
C ASP A 448 -0.33 -3.31 10.67
N TYR A 449 -1.19 -4.14 10.14
CA TYR A 449 -2.64 -3.95 10.11
C TYR A 449 -3.32 -4.91 11.08
N GLU A 450 -4.25 -4.40 11.89
CA GLU A 450 -4.89 -5.18 12.97
C GLU A 450 -5.54 -6.46 12.44
N TYR A 451 -6.29 -6.37 11.34
CA TYR A 451 -6.96 -7.54 10.75
C TYR A 451 -6.01 -8.56 10.09
N LEU A 452 -4.75 -8.19 9.84
CA LEU A 452 -3.70 -9.08 9.34
C LEU A 452 -2.81 -9.61 10.47
N ALA A 453 -2.90 -9.04 11.67
CA ALA A 453 -2.12 -9.48 12.82
C ALA A 453 -2.73 -10.73 13.49
N GLU A 454 -4.04 -10.95 13.35
CA GLU A 454 -4.67 -12.21 13.71
C GLU A 454 -4.21 -13.31 12.73
N PRO A 455 -4.02 -14.55 13.20
CA PRO A 455 -3.71 -15.65 12.30
C PRO A 455 -4.83 -15.72 11.26
N ASP A 456 -4.46 -15.46 10.01
CA ASP A 456 -5.40 -15.50 8.90
C ASP A 456 -5.97 -16.92 8.80
N VAL A 457 -7.19 -17.09 9.25
CA VAL A 457 -7.90 -18.38 9.23
C VAL A 457 -7.98 -18.87 7.78
N ASP A 458 -8.11 -17.95 6.85
CA ASP A 458 -8.11 -18.24 5.41
C ASP A 458 -6.73 -18.70 4.92
N SER A 459 -5.63 -18.07 5.37
CA SER A 459 -4.28 -18.51 4.98
C SER A 459 -3.90 -19.84 5.61
N PHE A 460 -4.40 -20.15 6.81
CA PHE A 460 -4.24 -21.45 7.43
C PHE A 460 -5.09 -22.51 6.71
N GLN A 461 -6.30 -22.17 6.29
CA GLN A 461 -7.13 -23.04 5.44
C GLN A 461 -6.51 -23.24 4.07
N ASP A 462 -6.05 -22.18 3.40
CA ASP A 462 -5.37 -22.26 2.09
C ASP A 462 -4.06 -23.06 2.17
N PHE A 463 -3.33 -22.98 3.28
CA PHE A 463 -2.14 -23.81 3.53
C PHE A 463 -2.51 -25.28 3.76
N LEU A 464 -3.60 -25.55 4.46
CA LEU A 464 -4.05 -26.92 4.75
C LEU A 464 -4.84 -27.56 3.61
N MET A 465 -5.54 -26.79 2.77
CA MET A 465 -6.41 -27.30 1.71
C MET A 465 -5.71 -28.28 0.75
N PRO A 466 -4.47 -28.03 0.27
CA PRO A 466 -3.77 -29.03 -0.57
C PRO A 466 -3.51 -30.34 0.17
N TYR A 467 -3.18 -30.30 1.47
CA TYR A 467 -2.96 -31.50 2.28
C TYR A 467 -4.26 -32.22 2.60
N LEU A 468 -5.33 -31.49 2.89
CA LEU A 468 -6.65 -32.08 3.12
C LEU A 468 -7.20 -32.73 1.85
N GLU A 469 -6.99 -32.13 0.69
CA GLU A 469 -7.38 -32.70 -0.60
C GLU A 469 -6.57 -33.98 -0.93
N GLN A 470 -5.27 -34.00 -0.67
CA GLN A 470 -4.45 -35.20 -0.78
C GLN A 470 -4.92 -36.31 0.17
N VAL A 471 -5.19 -35.97 1.43
CA VAL A 471 -5.73 -36.92 2.42
C VAL A 471 -7.09 -37.47 1.97
N ARG A 472 -7.97 -36.59 1.44
CA ARG A 472 -9.28 -36.97 0.91
C ARG A 472 -9.15 -37.91 -0.27
N GLN A 473 -8.22 -37.66 -1.21
CA GLN A 473 -7.95 -38.56 -2.33
C GLN A 473 -7.42 -39.91 -1.85
N ILE A 474 -6.48 -39.94 -0.93
CA ILE A 474 -5.97 -41.19 -0.34
C ILE A 474 -7.10 -41.98 0.33
N TRP A 475 -7.97 -41.31 1.12
CA TRP A 475 -9.15 -41.95 1.71
C TRP A 475 -10.09 -42.56 0.67
N GLN A 476 -10.38 -41.86 -0.42
CA GLN A 476 -11.22 -42.35 -1.49
C GLN A 476 -10.63 -43.62 -2.12
N TRP A 477 -9.30 -43.66 -2.33
CA TRP A 477 -8.61 -44.86 -2.83
C TRP A 477 -8.65 -46.02 -1.84
N LEU A 478 -8.44 -45.75 -0.55
CA LEU A 478 -8.51 -46.78 0.49
C LEU A 478 -9.91 -47.36 0.65
N VAL A 479 -10.93 -46.52 0.64
CA VAL A 479 -12.33 -46.99 0.67
C VAL A 479 -12.67 -47.77 -0.58
N GLY A 480 -12.29 -47.32 -1.75
CA GLY A 480 -12.47 -48.04 -3.02
C GLY A 480 -11.79 -49.41 -3.00
N ALA A 481 -10.54 -49.48 -2.55
CA ALA A 481 -9.81 -50.75 -2.41
C ALA A 481 -10.47 -51.73 -1.40
N ALA A 482 -10.95 -51.22 -0.29
CA ALA A 482 -11.67 -52.01 0.72
C ALA A 482 -12.99 -52.60 0.18
N VAL A 483 -13.75 -51.79 -0.57
CA VAL A 483 -15.00 -52.24 -1.20
C VAL A 483 -14.71 -53.32 -2.26
N VAL A 484 -13.72 -53.09 -3.14
CA VAL A 484 -13.32 -54.08 -4.16
C VAL A 484 -12.82 -55.38 -3.50
N GLY A 485 -11.96 -55.26 -2.48
CA GLY A 485 -11.48 -56.40 -1.70
C GLY A 485 -12.61 -57.19 -1.03
N GLY A 486 -13.60 -56.51 -0.47
CA GLY A 486 -14.79 -57.11 0.13
C GLY A 486 -15.63 -57.88 -0.91
N ILE A 487 -15.85 -57.29 -2.09
CA ILE A 487 -16.57 -57.96 -3.19
C ILE A 487 -15.82 -59.21 -3.66
N ILE A 488 -14.50 -59.13 -3.87
CA ILE A 488 -13.68 -60.26 -4.29
C ILE A 488 -13.75 -61.37 -3.24
N THR A 489 -13.61 -61.04 -1.95
CA THR A 489 -13.71 -62.02 -0.86
C THR A 489 -15.07 -62.68 -0.80
N ALA A 490 -16.15 -61.93 -1.00
CA ALA A 490 -17.52 -62.45 -1.03
C ALA A 490 -17.72 -63.40 -2.22
N LEU A 491 -17.19 -63.06 -3.43
CA LEU A 491 -17.24 -63.90 -4.60
C LEU A 491 -16.47 -65.21 -4.44
N ILE A 492 -15.24 -65.14 -3.89
CA ILE A 492 -14.42 -66.32 -3.59
C ILE A 492 -15.14 -67.23 -2.57
N THR A 493 -15.67 -66.65 -1.49
CA THR A 493 -16.40 -67.42 -0.51
C THR A 493 -17.65 -68.05 -1.09
N GLY A 494 -18.38 -67.31 -1.91
CA GLY A 494 -19.55 -67.83 -2.64
C GLY A 494 -19.19 -69.00 -3.56
N LEU A 495 -18.09 -68.90 -4.32
CA LEU A 495 -17.59 -69.99 -5.19
C LEU A 495 -17.17 -71.22 -4.37
N ILE A 496 -16.49 -71.03 -3.24
CA ILE A 496 -16.10 -72.15 -2.34
C ILE A 496 -17.37 -72.84 -1.80
N VAL A 497 -18.37 -72.09 -1.34
CA VAL A 497 -19.64 -72.65 -0.81
C VAL A 497 -20.38 -73.41 -1.91
N LEU A 498 -20.44 -72.87 -3.15
CA LEU A 498 -21.05 -73.52 -4.28
C LEU A 498 -20.28 -74.78 -4.67
N GLY A 499 -18.94 -74.76 -4.64
CA GLY A 499 -18.09 -75.94 -4.86
C GLY A 499 -18.29 -77.04 -3.82
N CYS A 500 -18.38 -76.66 -2.55
CA CYS A 500 -18.68 -77.60 -1.47
C CYS A 500 -20.09 -78.19 -1.55
N ARG A 501 -21.09 -77.39 -1.96
CA ARG A 501 -22.47 -77.92 -2.24
C ARG A 501 -22.48 -78.90 -3.42
N LYS A 502 -21.73 -78.63 -4.46
CA LYS A 502 -21.63 -79.55 -5.65
C LYS A 502 -20.94 -80.87 -5.28
N LYS A 503 -19.93 -80.88 -4.41
CA LYS A 503 -19.30 -82.08 -3.84
C LYS A 503 -20.24 -82.89 -2.96
N ARG A 504 -21.11 -82.23 -2.15
CA ARG A 504 -22.13 -82.96 -1.36
C ARG A 504 -23.23 -83.58 -2.20
N LEU A 505 -23.63 -82.96 -3.29
CA LEU A 505 -24.63 -83.54 -4.23
C LEU A 505 -24.07 -84.66 -5.15
N GLY A 506 -22.73 -84.74 -5.33
CA GLY A 506 -22.06 -85.78 -6.07
C GLY A 506 -21.77 -87.09 -5.30
N ASN A 507 -21.88 -87.08 -3.95
CA ASN A 507 -21.63 -88.23 -3.06
C ASN A 507 -22.89 -88.91 -2.55
N THR A 508 -24.07 -88.60 -3.08
CA THR A 508 -25.36 -89.26 -2.69
C THR A 508 -25.92 -90.17 -3.81
N ALA A 509 -25.05 -90.77 -4.59
CA ALA A 509 -25.45 -91.88 -5.52
C ALA A 509 -24.50 -93.04 -5.26
N GLU A 510 -24.88 -93.89 -4.37
CA GLU A 510 -24.57 -95.34 -4.18
C GLU A 510 -24.43 -95.62 -2.67
N THR A 511 -25.53 -96.15 -2.10
CA THR A 511 -25.56 -97.40 -1.37
C THR A 511 -26.95 -97.60 -0.80
N GLN A 512 -27.57 -98.70 -1.20
CA GLN A 512 -28.83 -99.28 -0.72
C GLN A 512 -28.63 -99.97 0.66
N PRO A 513 -29.76 -100.27 1.37
CA PRO A 513 -29.79 -100.42 2.79
C PRO A 513 -29.61 -101.83 3.30
N LEU A 514 -29.22 -102.02 4.48
CA LEU A 514 -29.50 -103.23 5.28
C LEU A 514 -29.93 -102.86 6.71
N LEU A 515 -31.02 -103.52 7.01
CA LEU A 515 -31.81 -103.51 8.22
C LEU A 515 -31.09 -103.84 9.55
N MET A 516 -31.62 -103.39 10.58
CA MET A 516 -32.05 -104.00 11.84
C MET A 516 -31.75 -103.19 13.11
N GLU A 517 -32.80 -102.84 13.76
CA GLU A 517 -33.19 -103.15 15.13
C GLU A 517 -32.18 -102.70 16.24
N SER A 518 -32.57 -102.04 17.15
CA SER A 518 -33.41 -102.05 18.32
C SER A 518 -32.79 -101.24 19.45
N GLU A 519 -33.67 -100.68 20.17
CA GLU A 519 -33.72 -100.45 21.63
C GLU A 519 -32.84 -99.51 22.36
N ASP A 520 -33.55 -98.59 22.97
CA ASP A 520 -33.64 -98.20 24.33
C ASP A 520 -32.64 -97.14 24.95
N ASP A 521 -33.31 -96.18 25.36
CA ASP A 521 -33.36 -95.60 26.69
C ASP A 521 -32.34 -94.53 27.16
N HIS A 522 -33.03 -93.63 27.77
CA HIS A 522 -32.66 -92.72 28.88
C HIS A 522 -31.86 -91.43 28.69
N ASN A 523 -32.61 -90.35 28.65
CA ASN A 523 -32.75 -89.41 29.78
C ASN A 523 -31.54 -88.65 30.28
N VAL A 524 -31.86 -87.42 30.49
CA VAL A 524 -31.36 -86.46 31.48
C VAL A 524 -30.66 -85.21 30.87
N SER A 525 -31.46 -84.21 30.82
CA SER A 525 -31.44 -82.82 31.33
C SER A 525 -30.15 -82.29 31.93
N TYR A 526 -30.00 -81.04 31.80
CA TYR A 526 -29.69 -79.85 32.62
C TYR A 526 -28.79 -78.86 31.84
N GLN A 527 -29.33 -77.75 31.45
CA GLN A 527 -29.31 -76.45 32.15
C GLN A 527 -27.95 -75.76 32.23
N SER A 528 -27.94 -74.62 31.55
CA SER A 528 -27.75 -73.24 31.99
C SER A 528 -26.36 -72.69 32.02
N SER A 529 -26.34 -71.54 31.43
CA SER A 529 -25.78 -70.21 31.83
C SER A 529 -24.26 -70.02 31.91
N LEU A 530 -23.77 -69.21 31.20
CA LEU A 530 -23.45 -67.77 31.44
C LEU A 530 -23.00 -67.11 30.13
#